data_5583f1efc91c9bac00b7668159cbc05a
#
_entry.id   5583f1efc91c9bac00b7668159cbc05a
#
_cell.length_a   1.000
_cell.length_b   1.000
_cell.length_c   1.000
_cell.angle_alpha   90.00
_cell.angle_beta   90.00
_cell.angle_gamma   90.00
#
_symmetry.space_group_name_H-M   'P 1'
#
loop_
_entity.id
_entity.type
_entity.pdbx_description
1 polymer ?
#
loop_
_entity_poly.entity_id
_entity_poly.type
_entity_poly.pdbx_seq_one_letter_code
_entity_poly.pdbx_strand_id
1 'polypeptide(L)'
;MLKKDFWYDLPKELIAQEPADPRDSARLMVLDRKNDTIEHRIFHDLPEYLNDGDVLVVNNSKVLPARLMGVKVPTGAVCEVLLLRQAHGDTWECLARPGRRMQAGTKLSFGDGSLTATVDETLPDGNKYVTFQYDTQTLYEKLDEFGKMPLPPYITRQLEDQSQYQTVYAKELGSAAAPTAGLHFTPELLDTIRAKGVNIVEVTLHVGLGTFRPVSEDNIQEHQMHTEWYCVDDTAAEAINAARASGHRVIAVGTTSCRTLEAVWAKYGKIVPCSGTTDIFLYPGVELHAIDGLVTNFHLPESTLIMLISAFYGYEKTMAAYKVAVQEKYRCFAFGDAMFIQ
;
A
#
# COMPACT_ATOMS: atom_id res chain seq x y z
N MET A 1 16.70 -9.40 16.15
CA MET A 1 17.32 -8.38 15.27
C MET A 1 16.88 -7.01 15.73
N LEU A 2 17.72 -6.02 15.49
CA LEU A 2 17.41 -4.64 15.85
C LEU A 2 16.96 -3.88 14.60
N LYS A 3 16.12 -2.86 14.79
CA LYS A 3 15.64 -1.96 13.72
C LYS A 3 16.81 -1.40 12.90
N LYS A 4 17.88 -0.93 13.56
CA LYS A 4 19.09 -0.40 12.91
C LYS A 4 19.81 -1.38 11.97
N ASP A 5 19.57 -2.68 12.11
CA ASP A 5 20.16 -3.68 11.22
C ASP A 5 19.62 -3.53 9.79
N PHE A 6 18.43 -2.92 9.63
CA PHE A 6 17.77 -2.65 8.35
C PHE A 6 18.03 -1.24 7.83
N TRP A 7 19.04 -0.56 8.39
CA TRP A 7 19.44 0.76 7.93
C TRP A 7 20.34 0.65 6.69
N TYR A 8 20.12 1.52 5.74
CA TYR A 8 21.00 1.75 4.60
C TYR A 8 21.02 3.24 4.27
N ASP A 9 22.12 3.73 3.70
CA ASP A 9 22.24 5.13 3.31
C ASP A 9 21.41 5.40 2.05
N LEU A 10 20.34 6.14 2.21
CA LEU A 10 19.43 6.51 1.13
C LEU A 10 19.57 7.98 0.78
N PRO A 11 20.19 8.32 -0.35
CA PRO A 11 20.23 9.70 -0.85
C PRO A 11 18.82 10.24 -1.10
N LYS A 12 18.52 11.45 -0.64
CA LYS A 12 17.19 12.07 -0.76
C LYS A 12 16.73 12.23 -2.20
N GLU A 13 17.67 12.46 -3.11
CA GLU A 13 17.41 12.58 -4.54
C GLU A 13 16.89 11.30 -5.20
N LEU A 14 17.07 10.15 -4.56
CA LEU A 14 16.51 8.89 -5.05
C LEU A 14 15.05 8.68 -4.63
N ILE A 15 14.49 9.53 -3.78
CA ILE A 15 13.09 9.47 -3.41
C ILE A 15 12.23 10.05 -4.53
N ALA A 16 11.54 9.19 -5.26
CA ALA A 16 10.74 9.61 -6.41
C ALA A 16 9.57 10.51 -5.99
N GLN A 17 9.41 11.64 -6.66
CA GLN A 17 8.33 12.59 -6.43
C GLN A 17 7.18 12.46 -7.43
N GLU A 18 7.41 11.77 -8.53
CA GLU A 18 6.47 11.53 -9.65
C GLU A 18 6.68 10.12 -10.21
N PRO A 19 5.60 9.48 -10.72
CA PRO A 19 5.72 8.19 -11.37
C PRO A 19 6.53 8.29 -12.67
N ALA A 20 6.99 7.14 -13.17
CA ALA A 20 7.47 7.04 -14.54
C ALA A 20 6.30 7.26 -15.53
N ASP A 21 6.61 7.78 -16.71
CA ASP A 21 5.64 7.96 -17.78
C ASP A 21 6.24 7.41 -19.10
N PRO A 22 5.67 6.35 -19.67
CA PRO A 22 4.59 5.52 -19.13
C PRO A 22 4.98 4.79 -17.84
N ARG A 23 3.99 4.33 -17.05
CA ARG A 23 4.21 3.72 -15.72
C ARG A 23 5.12 2.52 -15.75
N ASP A 24 5.02 1.69 -16.78
CA ASP A 24 5.80 0.47 -17.00
C ASP A 24 7.21 0.72 -17.55
N SER A 25 7.59 1.99 -17.78
CA SER A 25 8.97 2.40 -18.09
C SER A 25 9.86 2.54 -16.85
N ALA A 26 9.32 2.35 -15.65
CA ALA A 26 10.11 2.26 -14.43
C ALA A 26 11.16 1.14 -14.54
N ARG A 27 12.29 1.28 -13.85
CA ARG A 27 13.29 0.20 -13.81
C ARG A 27 12.80 -0.96 -12.96
N LEU A 28 13.26 -2.17 -13.31
CA LEU A 28 12.98 -3.41 -12.60
C LEU A 28 14.28 -4.09 -12.21
N MET A 29 14.50 -4.32 -10.92
CA MET A 29 15.58 -5.17 -10.43
C MET A 29 15.02 -6.58 -10.23
N VAL A 30 15.49 -7.54 -11.02
CA VAL A 30 15.11 -8.95 -10.90
C VAL A 30 16.11 -9.66 -10.00
N LEU A 31 15.61 -10.26 -8.93
CA LEU A 31 16.38 -10.98 -7.91
C LEU A 31 16.02 -12.47 -7.98
N ASP A 32 16.96 -13.30 -8.42
CA ASP A 32 16.78 -14.76 -8.45
C ASP A 32 17.32 -15.38 -7.15
N ARG A 33 16.39 -15.94 -6.35
CA ARG A 33 16.74 -16.57 -5.05
C ARG A 33 17.54 -17.84 -5.20
N LYS A 34 17.35 -18.59 -6.30
CA LYS A 34 18.00 -19.87 -6.52
C LYS A 34 19.42 -19.70 -7.04
N ASN A 35 19.60 -18.80 -8.00
CA ASN A 35 20.87 -18.58 -8.66
C ASN A 35 21.70 -17.44 -8.04
N ASP A 36 21.12 -16.70 -7.11
CA ASP A 36 21.73 -15.56 -6.42
C ASP A 36 22.22 -14.47 -7.39
N THR A 37 21.39 -14.17 -8.40
CA THR A 37 21.70 -13.20 -9.45
C THR A 37 20.84 -11.97 -9.35
N ILE A 38 21.38 -10.83 -9.80
CA ILE A 38 20.69 -9.55 -9.93
C ILE A 38 20.73 -9.18 -11.41
N GLU A 39 19.56 -8.93 -11.99
CA GLU A 39 19.43 -8.38 -13.33
C GLU A 39 18.76 -6.99 -13.29
N HIS A 40 19.19 -6.11 -14.20
CA HIS A 40 18.63 -4.78 -14.36
C HIS A 40 17.79 -4.74 -15.63
N ARG A 41 16.50 -4.48 -15.47
CA ARG A 41 15.47 -4.50 -16.53
C ARG A 41 14.59 -3.26 -16.46
N ILE A 42 13.61 -3.21 -17.33
CA ILE A 42 12.50 -2.25 -17.30
C ILE A 42 11.23 -3.03 -16.91
N PHE A 43 10.29 -2.37 -16.26
CA PHE A 43 9.11 -3.05 -15.71
C PHE A 43 8.26 -3.75 -16.79
N HIS A 44 8.21 -3.20 -18.01
CA HIS A 44 7.50 -3.83 -19.14
C HIS A 44 8.12 -5.18 -19.56
N ASP A 45 9.34 -5.52 -19.09
CA ASP A 45 9.96 -6.83 -19.34
C ASP A 45 9.46 -7.91 -18.35
N LEU A 46 8.67 -7.55 -17.33
CA LEU A 46 8.16 -8.49 -16.33
C LEU A 46 7.54 -9.78 -16.95
N PRO A 47 6.78 -9.71 -18.06
CA PRO A 47 6.24 -10.92 -18.70
C PRO A 47 7.29 -11.96 -19.09
N GLU A 48 8.55 -11.58 -19.35
CA GLU A 48 9.62 -12.52 -19.69
C GLU A 48 9.94 -13.47 -18.53
N TYR A 49 9.66 -13.08 -17.32
CA TYR A 49 9.92 -13.83 -16.08
C TYR A 49 8.70 -14.61 -15.57
N LEU A 50 7.54 -14.46 -16.20
CA LEU A 50 6.31 -15.16 -15.84
C LEU A 50 6.09 -16.35 -16.78
N ASN A 51 5.49 -17.43 -16.27
CA ASN A 51 5.22 -18.63 -17.02
C ASN A 51 3.72 -18.86 -17.18
N ASP A 52 3.33 -19.57 -18.24
CA ASP A 52 1.97 -20.08 -18.40
C ASP A 52 1.54 -20.88 -17.16
N GLY A 53 0.35 -20.60 -16.65
CA GLY A 53 -0.21 -21.19 -15.45
C GLY A 53 0.16 -20.48 -14.13
N ASP A 54 1.13 -19.55 -14.11
CA ASP A 54 1.40 -18.73 -12.93
C ASP A 54 0.17 -17.88 -12.56
N VAL A 55 0.03 -17.56 -11.28
CA VAL A 55 -1.00 -16.65 -10.78
C VAL A 55 -0.34 -15.39 -10.24
N LEU A 56 -0.76 -14.25 -10.78
CA LEU A 56 -0.36 -12.92 -10.31
C LEU A 56 -1.47 -12.35 -9.44
N VAL A 57 -1.19 -12.14 -8.15
CA VAL A 57 -2.16 -11.67 -7.16
C VAL A 57 -1.98 -10.18 -6.94
N VAL A 58 -3.00 -9.40 -7.28
CA VAL A 58 -2.99 -7.93 -7.15
C VAL A 58 -3.96 -7.46 -6.06
N ASN A 59 -3.66 -6.33 -5.44
CA ASN A 59 -4.55 -5.69 -4.48
C ASN A 59 -5.40 -4.63 -5.19
N ASN A 60 -6.70 -4.85 -5.28
CA ASN A 60 -7.66 -3.99 -5.97
C ASN A 60 -8.19 -2.82 -5.11
N SER A 61 -7.60 -2.60 -3.96
CA SER A 61 -7.99 -1.53 -3.05
C SER A 61 -7.86 -0.15 -3.73
N LYS A 62 -8.88 0.69 -3.58
CA LYS A 62 -8.93 2.04 -4.13
C LYS A 62 -8.76 3.07 -3.02
N VAL A 63 -7.86 4.04 -3.26
CA VAL A 63 -7.59 5.12 -2.31
C VAL A 63 -8.75 6.10 -2.32
N LEU A 64 -9.19 6.48 -1.12
CA LEU A 64 -10.12 7.58 -0.95
C LEU A 64 -9.37 8.91 -1.06
N PRO A 65 -9.92 9.94 -1.74
CA PRO A 65 -9.42 11.31 -1.63
C PRO A 65 -9.78 11.89 -0.26
N ALA A 66 -9.22 11.27 0.76
CA ALA A 66 -9.63 11.38 2.17
C ALA A 66 -9.10 12.63 2.88
N ARG A 67 -8.30 13.46 2.20
CA ARG A 67 -7.74 14.69 2.77
C ARG A 67 -8.62 15.89 2.39
N LEU A 68 -9.29 16.47 3.36
CA LEU A 68 -10.16 17.64 3.21
C LEU A 68 -9.49 18.88 3.78
N MET A 69 -9.41 19.93 2.96
CA MET A 69 -9.01 21.28 3.38
C MET A 69 -10.24 22.13 3.59
N GLY A 70 -10.40 22.72 4.75
CA GLY A 70 -11.58 23.49 5.10
C GLY A 70 -11.29 24.61 6.08
N VAL A 71 -12.36 25.16 6.64
CA VAL A 71 -12.30 26.22 7.63
C VAL A 71 -13.17 25.91 8.85
N LYS A 72 -12.76 26.43 9.98
CA LYS A 72 -13.54 26.37 11.22
C LYS A 72 -14.63 27.44 11.21
N VAL A 73 -15.85 27.05 11.58
CA VAL A 73 -16.98 27.99 11.68
C VAL A 73 -17.16 28.38 13.16
N PRO A 74 -17.32 29.70 13.49
CA PRO A 74 -17.43 30.85 12.59
C PRO A 74 -16.09 31.56 12.32
N THR A 75 -14.97 31.08 12.83
CA THR A 75 -13.69 31.83 12.87
C THR A 75 -12.99 31.99 11.51
N GLY A 76 -13.32 31.15 10.51
CA GLY A 76 -12.64 31.13 9.22
C GLY A 76 -11.19 30.55 9.25
N ALA A 77 -10.75 30.07 10.42
CA ALA A 77 -9.40 29.52 10.54
C ALA A 77 -9.25 28.24 9.71
N VAL A 78 -8.20 28.19 8.88
CA VAL A 78 -7.91 27.03 8.02
C VAL A 78 -7.68 25.77 8.86
N CYS A 79 -8.22 24.66 8.38
CA CYS A 79 -8.05 23.35 8.97
C CYS A 79 -7.89 22.27 7.90
N GLU A 80 -7.29 21.15 8.31
CA GLU A 80 -7.17 19.93 7.53
C GLU A 80 -7.81 18.79 8.31
N VAL A 81 -8.62 17.98 7.64
CA VAL A 81 -9.16 16.72 8.17
C VAL A 81 -8.80 15.60 7.22
N LEU A 82 -8.17 14.55 7.74
CA LEU A 82 -7.83 13.36 7.01
C LEU A 82 -8.61 12.18 7.56
N LEU A 83 -9.52 11.65 6.76
CA LEU A 83 -10.33 10.49 7.11
C LEU A 83 -9.45 9.24 7.17
N LEU A 84 -9.56 8.44 8.24
CA LEU A 84 -8.79 7.22 8.46
C LEU A 84 -9.63 5.97 8.26
N ARG A 85 -10.73 5.88 8.98
CA ARG A 85 -11.70 4.78 8.88
C ARG A 85 -13.09 5.25 9.32
N GLN A 86 -14.09 4.65 8.73
CA GLN A 86 -15.48 4.85 9.15
C GLN A 86 -15.71 4.15 10.50
N ALA A 87 -16.23 4.89 11.47
CA ALA A 87 -16.57 4.36 12.79
C ALA A 87 -18.00 3.81 12.79
N HIS A 88 -18.97 4.66 12.43
CA HIS A 88 -20.38 4.30 12.26
C HIS A 88 -21.13 5.42 11.53
N GLY A 89 -22.08 5.05 10.66
CA GLY A 89 -22.84 6.04 9.88
C GLY A 89 -21.93 7.04 9.18
N ASP A 90 -22.16 8.33 9.38
CA ASP A 90 -21.35 9.40 8.82
C ASP A 90 -20.23 9.89 9.75
N THR A 91 -19.97 9.15 10.83
CA THR A 91 -18.90 9.42 11.77
C THR A 91 -17.63 8.65 11.38
N TRP A 92 -16.53 9.38 11.23
CA TRP A 92 -15.22 8.85 10.86
C TRP A 92 -14.18 9.16 11.93
N GLU A 93 -13.27 8.24 12.14
CA GLU A 93 -12.02 8.51 12.82
C GLU A 93 -11.10 9.28 11.86
N CYS A 94 -10.60 10.43 12.32
CA CYS A 94 -9.85 11.37 11.49
C CYS A 94 -8.61 11.89 12.21
N LEU A 95 -7.54 12.17 11.44
CA LEU A 95 -6.52 13.13 11.87
C LEU A 95 -6.99 14.54 11.55
N ALA A 96 -6.83 15.48 12.48
CA ALA A 96 -7.21 16.87 12.30
C ALA A 96 -6.05 17.81 12.62
N ARG A 97 -5.86 18.84 11.79
CA ARG A 97 -4.87 19.89 12.00
C ARG A 97 -5.50 21.27 11.92
N PRO A 98 -5.18 22.17 12.85
CA PRO A 98 -4.32 22.02 14.04
C PRO A 98 -5.03 21.25 15.17
N GLY A 99 -4.48 20.08 15.56
CA GLY A 99 -5.16 19.12 16.44
C GLY A 99 -5.61 19.68 17.79
N ARG A 100 -4.76 20.48 18.46
CA ARG A 100 -5.08 21.09 19.78
C ARG A 100 -6.25 22.09 19.73
N ARG A 101 -6.53 22.66 18.55
CA ARG A 101 -7.59 23.67 18.37
C ARG A 101 -8.88 23.08 17.77
N MET A 102 -8.91 21.78 17.57
CA MET A 102 -10.05 21.03 17.04
C MET A 102 -10.67 20.19 18.16
N GLN A 103 -11.34 20.87 19.09
CA GLN A 103 -11.99 20.21 20.23
C GLN A 103 -13.42 19.79 19.89
N ALA A 104 -14.00 18.91 20.72
CA ALA A 104 -15.41 18.52 20.62
C ALA A 104 -16.33 19.74 20.48
N GLY A 105 -17.31 19.65 19.58
CA GLY A 105 -18.22 20.75 19.22
C GLY A 105 -17.68 21.73 18.17
N THR A 106 -16.41 21.59 17.73
CA THR A 106 -15.86 22.41 16.64
C THR A 106 -16.59 22.09 15.33
N LYS A 107 -17.17 23.11 14.69
CA LYS A 107 -17.82 23.01 13.39
C LYS A 107 -16.87 23.37 12.27
N LEU A 108 -16.95 22.62 11.19
CA LEU A 108 -16.06 22.70 10.02
C LEU A 108 -16.91 22.86 8.76
N SER A 109 -16.35 23.57 7.78
CA SER A 109 -16.95 23.73 6.45
C SER A 109 -15.89 23.52 5.37
N PHE A 110 -16.24 22.80 4.32
CA PHE A 110 -15.37 22.44 3.21
C PHE A 110 -15.96 22.89 1.87
N GLY A 111 -15.07 23.18 0.92
CA GLY A 111 -15.47 23.59 -0.42
C GLY A 111 -16.36 24.81 -0.41
N ASP A 112 -17.51 24.70 -1.05
CA ASP A 112 -18.54 25.72 -1.15
C ASP A 112 -19.50 25.80 0.07
N GLY A 113 -19.26 24.94 1.07
CA GLY A 113 -20.11 24.84 2.28
C GLY A 113 -21.18 23.73 2.21
N SER A 114 -21.28 23.00 1.10
CA SER A 114 -22.20 21.86 0.95
C SER A 114 -21.73 20.61 1.69
N LEU A 115 -20.46 20.58 2.12
CA LEU A 115 -19.91 19.59 3.02
C LEU A 115 -19.52 20.27 4.33
N THR A 116 -20.13 19.83 5.43
CA THR A 116 -19.82 20.32 6.78
C THR A 116 -19.49 19.16 7.70
N ALA A 117 -18.87 19.44 8.84
CA ALA A 117 -18.62 18.44 9.84
C ALA A 117 -18.57 19.02 11.25
N THR A 118 -18.76 18.14 12.23
CA THR A 118 -18.60 18.46 13.64
C THR A 118 -17.60 17.50 14.25
N VAL A 119 -16.66 18.02 15.03
CA VAL A 119 -15.76 17.20 15.85
C VAL A 119 -16.54 16.73 17.08
N ASP A 120 -16.72 15.43 17.22
CA ASP A 120 -17.50 14.86 18.32
C ASP A 120 -16.63 14.62 19.55
N GLU A 121 -15.44 14.01 19.35
CA GLU A 121 -14.57 13.55 20.42
C GLU A 121 -13.10 13.58 20.00
N THR A 122 -12.21 13.71 20.99
CA THR A 122 -10.77 13.50 20.83
C THR A 122 -10.39 12.18 21.49
N LEU A 123 -9.80 11.28 20.70
CA LEU A 123 -9.34 9.97 21.16
C LEU A 123 -8.00 10.07 21.92
N PRO A 124 -7.64 9.04 22.73
CA PRO A 124 -6.41 9.05 23.52
C PRO A 124 -5.13 9.18 22.68
N ASP A 125 -5.14 8.72 21.43
CA ASP A 125 -4.02 8.82 20.48
C ASP A 125 -3.96 10.17 19.75
N GLY A 126 -4.91 11.06 20.02
CA GLY A 126 -5.03 12.40 19.42
C GLY A 126 -5.89 12.44 18.14
N ASN A 127 -6.33 11.31 17.62
CA ASN A 127 -7.32 11.25 16.55
C ASN A 127 -8.65 11.86 17.00
N LYS A 128 -9.55 12.09 16.07
CA LYS A 128 -10.87 12.69 16.32
C LYS A 128 -11.95 11.80 15.74
N TYR A 129 -13.08 11.67 16.45
CA TYR A 129 -14.31 11.33 15.77
C TYR A 129 -14.92 12.60 15.18
N VAL A 130 -15.28 12.52 13.90
CA VAL A 130 -15.84 13.63 13.14
C VAL A 130 -17.06 13.13 12.38
N THR A 131 -18.21 13.74 12.62
CA THR A 131 -19.46 13.43 11.91
C THR A 131 -19.69 14.43 10.79
N PHE A 132 -19.86 13.92 9.57
CA PHE A 132 -20.06 14.72 8.37
C PHE A 132 -21.53 14.90 8.05
N GLN A 133 -21.87 16.05 7.47
CA GLN A 133 -23.18 16.39 6.91
C GLN A 133 -22.96 16.90 5.47
N TYR A 134 -23.76 16.42 4.53
CA TYR A 134 -23.65 16.71 3.11
C TYR A 134 -25.02 16.64 2.41
N ASP A 135 -25.10 17.23 1.23
CA ASP A 135 -26.32 17.32 0.42
C ASP A 135 -26.39 16.29 -0.73
N THR A 136 -25.44 15.37 -0.80
CA THR A 136 -25.36 14.26 -1.77
C THR A 136 -25.91 12.96 -1.18
N GLN A 137 -25.99 11.88 -1.99
CA GLN A 137 -26.43 10.57 -1.49
C GLN A 137 -25.38 9.92 -0.58
N THR A 138 -24.11 10.15 -0.84
CA THR A 138 -22.98 9.59 -0.08
C THR A 138 -21.92 10.63 0.21
N LEU A 139 -21.17 10.41 1.29
CA LEU A 139 -19.98 11.21 1.59
C LEU A 139 -18.91 11.08 0.49
N TYR A 140 -18.83 9.91 -0.15
CA TYR A 140 -17.84 9.65 -1.21
C TYR A 140 -17.94 10.63 -2.39
N GLU A 141 -19.16 11.04 -2.77
CA GLU A 141 -19.37 12.06 -3.81
C GLU A 141 -18.73 13.39 -3.44
N LYS A 142 -18.85 13.79 -2.16
CA LYS A 142 -18.20 14.99 -1.64
C LYS A 142 -16.70 14.87 -1.49
N LEU A 143 -16.19 13.66 -1.18
CA LEU A 143 -14.77 13.40 -1.18
C LEU A 143 -14.18 13.48 -2.60
N ASP A 144 -14.88 12.99 -3.61
CA ASP A 144 -14.45 13.12 -5.01
C ASP A 144 -14.43 14.60 -5.46
N GLU A 145 -15.35 15.44 -4.95
CA GLU A 145 -15.45 16.86 -5.29
C GLU A 145 -14.38 17.71 -4.58
N PHE A 146 -14.21 17.55 -3.26
CA PHE A 146 -13.38 18.44 -2.42
C PHE A 146 -12.14 17.78 -1.85
N GLY A 147 -12.05 16.46 -1.89
CA GLY A 147 -10.96 15.69 -1.31
C GLY A 147 -9.69 15.71 -2.16
N LYS A 148 -8.57 15.53 -1.48
CA LYS A 148 -7.26 15.34 -2.09
C LYS A 148 -6.72 13.96 -1.72
N MET A 149 -5.94 13.37 -2.63
CA MET A 149 -5.24 12.12 -2.36
C MET A 149 -4.30 12.28 -1.16
N PRO A 150 -4.37 11.36 -0.18
CA PRO A 150 -3.49 11.38 0.98
C PRO A 150 -2.12 10.80 0.61
N LEU A 151 -1.31 11.58 -0.10
CA LEU A 151 0.03 11.15 -0.49
C LEU A 151 0.91 10.90 0.75
N PRO A 152 1.83 9.94 0.67
CA PRO A 152 2.83 9.71 1.70
C PRO A 152 3.64 10.99 2.00
N PRO A 153 4.10 11.19 3.25
CA PRO A 153 4.74 12.43 3.68
C PRO A 153 6.07 12.75 2.96
N TYR A 154 6.71 11.76 2.36
CA TYR A 154 7.94 11.94 1.57
C TYR A 154 7.67 12.46 0.14
N ILE A 155 6.42 12.42 -0.33
CA ILE A 155 6.01 13.07 -1.59
C ILE A 155 5.56 14.48 -1.23
N THR A 156 6.37 15.45 -1.59
CA THR A 156 6.12 16.87 -1.31
C THR A 156 5.54 17.61 -2.50
N ARG A 157 5.66 17.03 -3.69
CA ARG A 157 5.08 17.57 -4.93
C ARG A 157 3.58 17.26 -4.99
N GLN A 158 2.79 18.23 -5.38
CA GLN A 158 1.37 18.00 -5.68
C GLN A 158 1.25 17.30 -7.04
N LEU A 159 0.40 16.29 -7.10
CA LEU A 159 0.06 15.65 -8.36
C LEU A 159 -0.93 16.53 -9.12
N GLU A 160 -0.65 16.76 -10.40
CA GLU A 160 -1.59 17.41 -11.31
C GLU A 160 -2.79 16.51 -11.60
N ASP A 161 -2.52 15.21 -11.75
CA ASP A 161 -3.53 14.17 -11.93
C ASP A 161 -3.52 13.20 -10.73
N GLN A 162 -4.57 13.23 -9.93
CA GLN A 162 -4.71 12.37 -8.76
C GLN A 162 -4.80 10.87 -9.12
N SER A 163 -5.18 10.52 -10.37
CA SER A 163 -5.22 9.14 -10.83
C SER A 163 -3.84 8.49 -10.88
N GLN A 164 -2.77 9.28 -10.89
CA GLN A 164 -1.40 8.78 -10.81
C GLN A 164 -1.11 8.01 -9.51
N TYR A 165 -1.87 8.26 -8.44
CA TYR A 165 -1.76 7.52 -7.17
C TYR A 165 -2.87 6.48 -7.01
N GLN A 166 -3.31 5.88 -8.12
CA GLN A 166 -4.24 4.75 -8.18
C GLN A 166 -3.69 3.68 -9.13
N THR A 167 -3.92 2.41 -8.81
CA THR A 167 -3.65 1.32 -9.76
C THR A 167 -4.72 1.31 -10.86
N VAL A 168 -4.39 0.77 -12.02
CA VAL A 168 -5.34 0.66 -13.15
C VAL A 168 -6.47 -0.34 -12.89
N TYR A 169 -6.33 -1.15 -11.85
CA TYR A 169 -7.33 -2.12 -11.39
C TYR A 169 -7.96 -1.76 -10.03
N ALA A 170 -7.77 -0.52 -9.55
CA ALA A 170 -8.36 -0.06 -8.30
C ALA A 170 -9.89 -0.07 -8.38
N LYS A 171 -10.55 -0.73 -7.41
CA LYS A 171 -11.98 -1.02 -7.45
C LYS A 171 -12.65 -0.82 -6.09
N GLU A 172 -12.13 -1.47 -5.05
CA GLU A 172 -12.73 -1.51 -3.73
C GLU A 172 -12.30 -0.30 -2.90
N LEU A 173 -13.22 0.64 -2.69
CA LEU A 173 -12.99 1.86 -1.91
C LEU A 173 -12.74 1.56 -0.43
N GLY A 174 -11.80 2.28 0.19
CA GLY A 174 -11.57 2.18 1.65
C GLY A 174 -10.11 2.32 2.08
N SER A 175 -9.17 2.42 1.16
CA SER A 175 -7.76 2.52 1.48
C SER A 175 -7.31 3.95 1.72
N ALA A 176 -6.44 4.15 2.70
CA ALA A 176 -5.78 5.43 2.95
C ALA A 176 -4.47 5.59 2.13
N ALA A 177 -3.98 4.51 1.52
CA ALA A 177 -2.80 4.54 0.66
C ALA A 177 -2.93 3.54 -0.50
N ALA A 178 -2.29 3.84 -1.63
CA ALA A 178 -2.27 2.96 -2.78
C ALA A 178 -1.37 1.74 -2.55
N PRO A 179 -1.71 0.56 -3.10
CA PRO A 179 -0.80 -0.57 -3.19
C PRO A 179 0.26 -0.29 -4.27
N THR A 180 1.32 0.42 -3.88
CA THR A 180 2.21 1.16 -4.79
C THR A 180 2.96 0.31 -5.80
N ALA A 181 3.24 -0.96 -5.52
CA ALA A 181 3.83 -1.89 -6.50
C ALA A 181 2.91 -2.11 -7.72
N GLY A 182 1.61 -1.92 -7.54
CA GLY A 182 0.63 -1.98 -8.62
C GLY A 182 0.61 -0.77 -9.52
N LEU A 183 1.21 0.35 -9.12
CA LEU A 183 1.24 1.58 -9.92
C LEU A 183 2.05 1.44 -11.22
N HIS A 184 2.94 0.47 -11.28
CA HIS A 184 3.76 0.21 -12.47
C HIS A 184 2.99 -0.45 -13.63
N PHE A 185 1.84 -1.05 -13.35
CA PHE A 185 1.07 -1.75 -14.39
C PHE A 185 0.26 -0.77 -15.25
N THR A 186 0.28 -1.05 -16.55
CA THR A 186 -0.62 -0.46 -17.53
C THR A 186 -1.65 -1.51 -17.96
N PRO A 187 -2.83 -1.12 -18.52
CA PRO A 187 -3.78 -2.08 -19.07
C PRO A 187 -3.14 -2.98 -20.13
N GLU A 188 -2.29 -2.42 -20.99
CA GLU A 188 -1.60 -3.12 -22.08
C GLU A 188 -0.63 -4.19 -21.53
N LEU A 189 0.12 -3.87 -20.46
CA LEU A 189 1.00 -4.82 -19.80
C LEU A 189 0.21 -5.96 -19.15
N LEU A 190 -0.92 -5.67 -18.50
CA LEU A 190 -1.79 -6.70 -17.94
C LEU A 190 -2.36 -7.63 -19.02
N ASP A 191 -2.73 -7.08 -20.19
CA ASP A 191 -3.22 -7.87 -21.32
C ASP A 191 -2.11 -8.75 -21.90
N THR A 192 -0.88 -8.25 -22.00
CA THR A 192 0.30 -9.03 -22.39
C THR A 192 0.55 -10.20 -21.43
N ILE A 193 0.44 -9.97 -20.13
CA ILE A 193 0.59 -10.99 -19.08
C ILE A 193 -0.50 -12.06 -19.21
N ARG A 194 -1.78 -11.65 -19.39
CA ARG A 194 -2.89 -12.58 -19.61
C ARG A 194 -2.73 -13.40 -20.90
N ALA A 195 -2.27 -12.78 -21.98
CA ALA A 195 -2.03 -13.47 -23.26
C ALA A 195 -0.93 -14.53 -23.15
N LYS A 196 -0.04 -14.44 -22.16
CA LYS A 196 0.97 -15.46 -21.87
C LYS A 196 0.43 -16.65 -21.06
N GLY A 197 -0.85 -16.64 -20.69
CA GLY A 197 -1.46 -17.69 -19.86
C GLY A 197 -1.31 -17.50 -18.36
N VAL A 198 -0.87 -16.32 -17.92
CA VAL A 198 -0.80 -15.97 -16.50
C VAL A 198 -2.19 -15.53 -16.04
N ASN A 199 -2.68 -16.13 -14.97
CA ASN A 199 -3.95 -15.74 -14.37
C ASN A 199 -3.75 -14.58 -13.40
N ILE A 200 -4.47 -13.48 -13.61
CA ILE A 200 -4.44 -12.30 -12.72
C ILE A 200 -5.67 -12.33 -11.84
N VAL A 201 -5.48 -12.45 -10.53
CA VAL A 201 -6.54 -12.47 -9.54
C VAL A 201 -6.42 -11.33 -8.55
N GLU A 202 -7.55 -10.91 -8.00
CA GLU A 202 -7.65 -9.77 -7.11
C GLU A 202 -7.86 -10.22 -5.66
N VAL A 203 -7.16 -9.57 -4.75
CA VAL A 203 -7.47 -9.57 -3.32
C VAL A 203 -7.68 -8.12 -2.89
N THR A 204 -8.30 -7.91 -1.74
CA THR A 204 -8.46 -6.58 -1.17
C THR A 204 -7.73 -6.51 0.17
N LEU A 205 -6.90 -5.50 0.36
CA LEU A 205 -6.41 -5.08 1.68
C LEU A 205 -6.45 -3.56 1.72
N HIS A 206 -7.21 -3.01 2.65
CA HIS A 206 -7.26 -1.57 2.85
C HIS A 206 -6.09 -1.11 3.71
N VAL A 207 -5.15 -0.42 3.08
CA VAL A 207 -3.95 0.09 3.74
C VAL A 207 -4.33 1.24 4.66
N GLY A 208 -4.00 1.10 5.94
CA GLY A 208 -4.15 2.16 6.93
C GLY A 208 -2.97 3.15 6.91
N LEU A 209 -3.20 4.37 7.44
CA LEU A 209 -2.12 5.37 7.56
C LEU A 209 -0.98 4.95 8.51
N GLY A 210 -1.21 3.92 9.29
CA GLY A 210 -0.18 3.33 10.13
C GLY A 210 1.06 2.87 9.37
N THR A 211 0.90 2.50 8.09
CA THR A 211 2.00 2.11 7.19
C THR A 211 3.05 3.21 7.04
N PHE A 212 2.69 4.47 7.25
CA PHE A 212 3.63 5.60 7.20
C PHE A 212 4.25 5.96 8.54
N ARG A 213 3.88 5.27 9.63
CA ARG A 213 4.51 5.51 10.93
C ARG A 213 5.84 4.76 10.99
N PRO A 214 6.93 5.43 11.40
CA PRO A 214 8.21 4.75 11.62
C PRO A 214 8.08 3.69 12.73
N VAL A 215 8.86 2.62 12.61
CA VAL A 215 9.04 1.66 13.70
C VAL A 215 9.72 2.40 14.85
N SER A 216 9.10 2.41 16.02
CA SER A 216 9.60 3.11 17.22
C SER A 216 10.51 2.21 18.08
N GLU A 217 10.24 0.92 18.07
CA GLU A 217 10.91 -0.07 18.90
C GLU A 217 12.29 -0.40 18.34
N ASP A 218 13.30 -0.53 19.21
CA ASP A 218 14.65 -0.93 18.82
C ASP A 218 14.71 -2.42 18.46
N ASN A 219 14.03 -3.28 19.23
CA ASN A 219 13.88 -4.69 18.91
C ASN A 219 12.64 -4.87 18.03
N ILE A 220 12.85 -5.35 16.80
CA ILE A 220 11.76 -5.50 15.84
C ILE A 220 10.64 -6.43 16.30
N GLN A 221 10.94 -7.42 17.15
CA GLN A 221 9.95 -8.37 17.68
C GLN A 221 8.93 -7.73 18.64
N GLU A 222 9.23 -6.55 19.17
CA GLU A 222 8.34 -5.79 20.05
C GLU A 222 7.38 -4.88 19.28
N HIS A 223 7.62 -4.72 17.98
CA HIS A 223 6.78 -3.88 17.13
C HIS A 223 5.40 -4.48 16.93
N GLN A 224 4.37 -3.65 17.13
CA GLN A 224 2.97 -4.00 16.89
C GLN A 224 2.50 -3.38 15.57
N MET A 225 2.17 -4.26 14.63
CA MET A 225 1.59 -3.83 13.36
C MET A 225 0.18 -3.29 13.53
N HIS A 226 -0.16 -2.35 12.68
CA HIS A 226 -1.55 -1.87 12.60
C HIS A 226 -2.44 -2.94 12.01
N THR A 227 -3.66 -3.02 12.55
CA THR A 227 -4.70 -3.89 12.03
C THR A 227 -5.28 -3.30 10.74
N GLU A 228 -5.32 -4.11 9.69
CA GLU A 228 -5.87 -3.75 8.38
C GLU A 228 -6.90 -4.79 7.94
N TRP A 229 -7.97 -4.31 7.31
CA TRP A 229 -9.01 -5.20 6.79
C TRP A 229 -8.61 -5.79 5.44
N TYR A 230 -8.91 -7.07 5.24
CA TYR A 230 -8.66 -7.77 3.99
C TYR A 230 -9.84 -8.65 3.56
N CYS A 231 -9.87 -8.98 2.27
CA CYS A 231 -10.81 -9.93 1.67
C CYS A 231 -10.11 -10.74 0.56
N VAL A 232 -10.40 -12.04 0.55
CA VAL A 232 -10.08 -12.96 -0.53
C VAL A 232 -11.39 -13.60 -0.97
N ASP A 233 -11.77 -13.44 -2.23
CA ASP A 233 -12.99 -14.03 -2.77
C ASP A 233 -12.81 -15.49 -3.25
N ASP A 234 -13.92 -16.14 -3.64
CA ASP A 234 -13.90 -17.53 -4.13
C ASP A 234 -13.02 -17.66 -5.36
N THR A 235 -13.12 -16.72 -6.30
CA THR A 235 -12.38 -16.76 -7.57
C THR A 235 -10.87 -16.72 -7.34
N ALA A 236 -10.40 -15.82 -6.47
CA ALA A 236 -8.99 -15.71 -6.14
C ALA A 236 -8.49 -16.98 -5.42
N ALA A 237 -9.24 -17.45 -4.43
CA ALA A 237 -8.87 -18.63 -3.66
C ALA A 237 -8.78 -19.89 -4.55
N GLU A 238 -9.76 -20.12 -5.43
CA GLU A 238 -9.80 -21.25 -6.35
C GLU A 238 -8.61 -21.21 -7.32
N ALA A 239 -8.35 -20.05 -7.95
CA ALA A 239 -7.25 -19.89 -8.90
C ALA A 239 -5.88 -20.11 -8.26
N ILE A 240 -5.65 -19.56 -7.06
CA ILE A 240 -4.40 -19.71 -6.33
C ILE A 240 -4.17 -21.17 -5.96
N ASN A 241 -5.19 -21.85 -5.41
CA ASN A 241 -5.06 -23.26 -5.03
C ASN A 241 -4.88 -24.17 -6.24
N ALA A 242 -5.55 -23.90 -7.37
CA ALA A 242 -5.39 -24.66 -8.60
C ALA A 242 -3.97 -24.51 -9.18
N ALA A 243 -3.42 -23.32 -9.20
CA ALA A 243 -2.05 -23.08 -9.63
C ALA A 243 -1.04 -23.86 -8.76
N ARG A 244 -1.17 -23.77 -7.44
CA ARG A 244 -0.31 -24.51 -6.50
C ARG A 244 -0.40 -26.03 -6.70
N ALA A 245 -1.61 -26.56 -6.84
CA ALA A 245 -1.83 -27.99 -7.07
C ALA A 245 -1.21 -28.48 -8.39
N SER A 246 -1.09 -27.61 -9.38
CA SER A 246 -0.47 -27.88 -10.68
C SER A 246 1.03 -27.56 -10.73
N GLY A 247 1.63 -27.14 -9.63
CA GLY A 247 3.06 -26.81 -9.54
C GLY A 247 3.44 -25.46 -10.15
N HIS A 248 2.47 -24.59 -10.40
CA HIS A 248 2.69 -23.22 -10.85
C HIS A 248 2.91 -22.27 -9.67
N ARG A 249 3.49 -21.09 -9.96
CA ARG A 249 3.87 -20.12 -8.94
C ARG A 249 2.71 -19.18 -8.59
N VAL A 250 2.68 -18.77 -7.33
CA VAL A 250 1.85 -17.68 -6.82
C VAL A 250 2.73 -16.46 -6.59
N ILE A 251 2.50 -15.41 -7.35
CA ILE A 251 3.31 -14.19 -7.36
C ILE A 251 2.48 -13.04 -6.80
N ALA A 252 2.88 -12.51 -5.67
CA ALA A 252 2.21 -11.36 -5.05
C ALA A 252 2.71 -10.05 -5.66
N VAL A 253 1.79 -9.17 -6.02
CA VAL A 253 2.10 -7.78 -6.39
C VAL A 253 1.87 -6.90 -5.17
N GLY A 254 2.98 -6.42 -4.62
CA GLY A 254 3.02 -5.60 -3.43
C GLY A 254 3.04 -6.38 -2.11
N THR A 255 3.58 -5.72 -1.12
CA THR A 255 3.60 -6.23 0.26
C THR A 255 2.20 -6.42 0.84
N THR A 256 1.21 -5.70 0.34
CA THR A 256 -0.19 -5.83 0.73
C THR A 256 -0.79 -7.15 0.28
N SER A 257 -0.61 -7.56 -0.98
CA SER A 257 -1.04 -8.88 -1.47
C SER A 257 -0.30 -10.00 -0.74
N CYS A 258 1.02 -9.86 -0.52
CA CYS A 258 1.81 -10.79 0.26
C CYS A 258 1.25 -10.96 1.68
N ARG A 259 1.01 -9.87 2.40
CA ARG A 259 0.47 -9.90 3.77
C ARG A 259 -0.93 -10.51 3.83
N THR A 260 -1.77 -10.24 2.84
CA THR A 260 -3.10 -10.86 2.75
C THR A 260 -3.00 -12.37 2.65
N LEU A 261 -2.21 -12.86 1.69
CA LEU A 261 -2.08 -14.30 1.46
C LEU A 261 -1.42 -15.02 2.64
N GLU A 262 -0.36 -14.45 3.22
CA GLU A 262 0.31 -15.02 4.40
C GLU A 262 -0.58 -15.00 5.64
N ALA A 263 -1.42 -13.98 5.83
CA ALA A 263 -2.40 -13.93 6.92
C ALA A 263 -3.45 -15.05 6.80
N VAL A 264 -3.96 -15.27 5.59
CA VAL A 264 -4.91 -16.37 5.32
C VAL A 264 -4.23 -17.72 5.52
N TRP A 265 -3.02 -17.88 5.01
CA TRP A 265 -2.25 -19.11 5.18
C TRP A 265 -1.95 -19.43 6.65
N ALA A 266 -1.51 -18.44 7.41
CA ALA A 266 -1.23 -18.60 8.84
C ALA A 266 -2.45 -19.06 9.64
N LYS A 267 -3.65 -18.63 9.22
CA LYS A 267 -4.90 -18.98 9.90
C LYS A 267 -5.48 -20.33 9.47
N TYR A 268 -5.38 -20.69 8.19
CA TYR A 268 -6.10 -21.83 7.61
C TYR A 268 -5.20 -22.92 7.03
N GLY A 269 -3.88 -22.70 6.89
CA GLY A 269 -2.94 -23.63 6.26
C GLY A 269 -3.13 -23.78 4.73
N LYS A 270 -4.01 -22.97 4.14
CA LYS A 270 -4.32 -22.91 2.71
C LYS A 270 -5.00 -21.57 2.39
N ILE A 271 -5.13 -21.23 1.13
CA ILE A 271 -5.88 -20.04 0.72
C ILE A 271 -7.37 -20.42 0.65
N VAL A 272 -8.20 -19.67 1.36
CA VAL A 272 -9.65 -19.86 1.40
C VAL A 272 -10.37 -18.54 1.19
N PRO A 273 -11.60 -18.55 0.65
CA PRO A 273 -12.43 -17.36 0.62
C PRO A 273 -12.71 -16.89 2.04
N CYS A 274 -12.34 -15.67 2.35
CA CYS A 274 -12.56 -15.10 3.68
C CYS A 274 -12.39 -13.58 3.67
N SER A 275 -12.93 -12.95 4.68
CA SER A 275 -12.62 -11.56 5.04
C SER A 275 -12.32 -11.47 6.53
N GLY A 276 -11.58 -10.45 6.90
CA GLY A 276 -11.19 -10.25 8.28
C GLY A 276 -10.20 -9.12 8.45
N THR A 277 -9.55 -9.12 9.58
CA THR A 277 -8.48 -8.18 9.88
C THR A 277 -7.16 -8.90 10.11
N THR A 278 -6.05 -8.25 9.79
CA THR A 278 -4.71 -8.77 10.01
C THR A 278 -3.78 -7.69 10.55
N ASP A 279 -2.96 -8.07 11.48
CA ASP A 279 -1.82 -7.33 12.00
C ASP A 279 -0.52 -8.11 11.76
N ILE A 280 -0.51 -8.97 10.76
CA ILE A 280 0.62 -9.85 10.47
C ILE A 280 1.90 -9.04 10.24
N PHE A 281 2.93 -9.40 10.98
CA PHE A 281 4.27 -8.83 10.85
C PHE A 281 5.23 -9.88 10.31
N LEU A 282 5.75 -9.63 9.11
CA LEU A 282 6.70 -10.50 8.42
C LEU A 282 8.11 -9.91 8.55
N TYR A 283 9.01 -10.65 9.16
CA TYR A 283 10.40 -10.26 9.40
C TYR A 283 11.31 -11.49 9.39
N PRO A 284 12.63 -11.36 9.29
CA PRO A 284 13.54 -12.51 9.26
C PRO A 284 13.36 -13.45 10.45
N GLY A 285 13.12 -14.73 10.13
CA GLY A 285 12.74 -15.77 11.08
C GLY A 285 11.28 -16.20 10.99
N VAL A 286 10.44 -15.44 10.30
CA VAL A 286 9.08 -15.84 9.90
C VAL A 286 9.13 -16.44 8.51
N GLU A 287 8.69 -17.69 8.37
CA GLU A 287 8.62 -18.36 7.06
C GLU A 287 7.36 -17.91 6.31
N LEU A 288 7.54 -17.60 5.02
CA LEU A 288 6.45 -17.30 4.11
C LEU A 288 6.10 -18.56 3.32
N HIS A 289 4.81 -18.88 3.25
CA HIS A 289 4.32 -20.12 2.66
C HIS A 289 3.34 -19.93 1.50
N ALA A 290 2.74 -18.75 1.42
CA ALA A 290 1.64 -18.49 0.49
C ALA A 290 2.11 -17.99 -0.88
N ILE A 291 3.36 -17.50 -1.00
CA ILE A 291 3.87 -16.91 -2.24
C ILE A 291 5.19 -17.54 -2.68
N ASP A 292 5.38 -17.58 -3.99
CA ASP A 292 6.60 -18.07 -4.64
C ASP A 292 7.43 -16.95 -5.26
N GLY A 293 6.80 -15.78 -5.53
CA GLY A 293 7.44 -14.58 -6.04
C GLY A 293 6.79 -13.31 -5.49
N LEU A 294 7.54 -12.21 -5.53
CA LEU A 294 7.10 -10.92 -5.01
C LEU A 294 7.56 -9.78 -5.93
N VAL A 295 6.59 -9.02 -6.45
CA VAL A 295 6.82 -7.73 -7.10
C VAL A 295 6.63 -6.64 -6.06
N THR A 296 7.60 -5.76 -5.87
CA THR A 296 7.53 -4.72 -4.83
C THR A 296 8.36 -3.49 -5.20
N ASN A 297 8.17 -2.37 -4.49
CA ASN A 297 9.01 -1.18 -4.62
C ASN A 297 10.26 -1.29 -3.72
N PHE A 298 11.18 -0.33 -3.86
CA PHE A 298 12.23 -0.09 -2.87
C PHE A 298 11.65 0.67 -1.68
N HIS A 299 11.92 0.21 -0.46
CA HIS A 299 11.31 0.72 0.76
C HIS A 299 12.27 1.50 1.64
N LEU A 300 11.71 2.28 2.57
CA LEU A 300 12.47 3.09 3.54
C LEU A 300 13.42 2.22 4.39
N PRO A 301 14.61 2.76 4.72
CA PRO A 301 15.44 2.16 5.77
C PRO A 301 14.64 1.98 7.05
N GLU A 302 14.92 0.91 7.79
CA GLU A 302 14.31 0.60 9.09
C GLU A 302 12.79 0.43 9.08
N SER A 303 12.16 0.26 7.89
CA SER A 303 10.71 0.05 7.77
C SER A 303 10.32 -1.42 7.91
N THR A 304 9.07 -1.67 8.29
CA THR A 304 8.49 -3.02 8.33
C THR A 304 8.49 -3.69 6.95
N LEU A 305 8.53 -2.90 5.88
CA LEU A 305 8.48 -3.40 4.50
C LEU A 305 9.84 -3.96 4.04
N ILE A 306 10.97 -3.35 4.40
CA ILE A 306 12.29 -3.94 4.13
C ILE A 306 12.50 -5.21 4.97
N MET A 307 11.88 -5.28 6.18
CA MET A 307 11.89 -6.47 7.01
C MET A 307 11.13 -7.62 6.37
N LEU A 308 9.95 -7.35 5.76
CA LEU A 308 9.19 -8.34 4.98
C LEU A 308 10.00 -8.87 3.80
N ILE A 309 10.63 -8.00 3.02
CA ILE A 309 11.50 -8.43 1.92
C ILE A 309 12.63 -9.30 2.45
N SER A 310 13.23 -8.92 3.57
CA SER A 310 14.30 -9.68 4.22
C SER A 310 13.85 -11.04 4.74
N ALA A 311 12.57 -11.18 5.13
CA ALA A 311 11.99 -12.48 5.46
C ALA A 311 11.85 -13.38 4.22
N PHE A 312 11.48 -12.82 3.07
CA PHE A 312 11.25 -13.57 1.82
C PHE A 312 12.54 -13.88 1.05
N TYR A 313 13.45 -12.91 0.93
CA TYR A 313 14.68 -13.01 0.12
C TYR A 313 15.91 -13.40 0.94
N GLY A 314 15.87 -13.19 2.25
CA GLY A 314 17.01 -13.31 3.17
C GLY A 314 17.62 -11.95 3.49
N TYR A 315 17.96 -11.74 4.77
CA TYR A 315 18.44 -10.46 5.29
C TYR A 315 19.69 -9.95 4.55
N GLU A 316 20.73 -10.76 4.49
CA GLU A 316 22.01 -10.36 3.88
C GLU A 316 21.86 -10.03 2.39
N LYS A 317 21.10 -10.87 1.65
CA LYS A 317 20.83 -10.68 0.23
C LYS A 317 20.00 -9.41 0.00
N THR A 318 19.03 -9.14 0.84
CA THR A 318 18.21 -7.91 0.78
C THR A 318 19.10 -6.68 0.96
N MET A 319 19.91 -6.65 2.01
CA MET A 319 20.77 -5.49 2.26
C MET A 319 21.81 -5.28 1.16
N ALA A 320 22.34 -6.37 0.58
CA ALA A 320 23.25 -6.31 -0.58
C ALA A 320 22.52 -5.75 -1.82
N ALA A 321 21.28 -6.19 -2.11
CA ALA A 321 20.48 -5.70 -3.23
C ALA A 321 20.14 -4.21 -3.08
N TYR A 322 19.81 -3.74 -1.88
CA TYR A 322 19.57 -2.32 -1.61
C TYR A 322 20.83 -1.46 -1.79
N LYS A 323 22.00 -1.99 -1.42
CA LYS A 323 23.27 -1.31 -1.69
C LYS A 323 23.53 -1.16 -3.19
N VAL A 324 23.27 -2.22 -3.97
CA VAL A 324 23.34 -2.17 -5.44
C VAL A 324 22.33 -1.16 -5.99
N ALA A 325 21.10 -1.15 -5.47
CA ALA A 325 20.07 -0.22 -5.90
C ALA A 325 20.48 1.25 -5.73
N VAL A 326 21.10 1.59 -4.59
CA VAL A 326 21.63 2.95 -4.35
C VAL A 326 22.76 3.27 -5.31
N GLN A 327 23.72 2.37 -5.50
CA GLN A 327 24.84 2.54 -6.42
C GLN A 327 24.39 2.75 -7.88
N GLU A 328 23.39 1.98 -8.30
CA GLU A 328 22.78 2.03 -9.64
C GLU A 328 21.71 3.12 -9.77
N LYS A 329 21.49 3.92 -8.71
CA LYS A 329 20.55 5.05 -8.68
C LYS A 329 19.10 4.64 -9.00
N TYR A 330 18.64 3.53 -8.44
CA TYR A 330 17.21 3.20 -8.46
C TYR A 330 16.42 4.22 -7.68
N ARG A 331 15.27 4.59 -8.22
CA ARG A 331 14.33 5.49 -7.52
C ARG A 331 13.56 4.69 -6.47
N CYS A 332 13.30 5.31 -5.34
CA CYS A 332 12.70 4.63 -4.18
C CYS A 332 11.28 5.11 -3.90
N PHE A 333 10.52 4.26 -3.21
CA PHE A 333 9.18 4.43 -2.65
C PHE A 333 8.05 4.40 -3.68
N ALA A 334 6.90 5.06 -3.36
CA ALA A 334 5.63 4.91 -4.07
C ALA A 334 5.72 5.08 -5.59
N PHE A 335 6.46 6.09 -6.06
CA PHE A 335 6.65 6.40 -7.48
C PHE A 335 8.02 5.97 -8.00
N GLY A 336 8.76 5.22 -7.21
CA GLY A 336 10.09 4.74 -7.56
C GLY A 336 10.07 3.60 -8.57
N ASP A 337 11.18 2.88 -8.59
CA ASP A 337 11.38 1.69 -9.41
C ASP A 337 10.94 0.45 -8.64
N ALA A 338 10.98 -0.70 -9.29
CA ALA A 338 10.48 -1.95 -8.74
C ALA A 338 11.55 -3.02 -8.59
N MET A 339 11.26 -4.01 -7.74
CA MET A 339 11.95 -5.29 -7.65
C MET A 339 10.99 -6.42 -8.00
N PHE A 340 11.51 -7.45 -8.62
CA PHE A 340 10.86 -8.76 -8.73
C PHE A 340 11.77 -9.83 -8.12
N ILE A 341 11.31 -10.45 -7.06
CA ILE A 341 12.01 -11.51 -6.32
C ILE A 341 11.38 -12.83 -6.68
N GLN A 342 12.14 -13.73 -7.31
CA GLN A 342 11.66 -15.03 -7.80
C GLN A 342 12.48 -16.23 -7.29
#